data_2926502a437f3a2cdf2cfb4441a98cc6
#
_entry.id   2926502a437f3a2cdf2cfb4441a98cc6
#
_cell.length_a   1.000
_cell.length_b   1.000
_cell.length_c   1.000
_cell.angle_alpha   90.00
_cell.angle_beta   90.00
_cell.angle_gamma   90.00
#
_symmetry.space_group_name_H-M   'P 1'
#
loop_
_entity.id
_entity.type
_entity.pdbx_description
1 polymer ?
#
loop_
_entity_poly.entity_id
_entity_poly.type
_entity_poly.pdbx_seq_one_letter_code
_entity_poly.pdbx_strand_id
1 'polypeptide(L)'
;PGDISEDEAAARVAGAISGAHVRVDDAFTGRANLFAQCNGVLVAEPALVDALNAVDEQVTLATLPHHRAVVDGEMIGTVKVIPFAVAEHMVAHAVAAFPRHALRVAPYQPKRIAVISTLLPGLKPATVEKTLRVMGERIAPAHAGIVADERVAHEQAALIAAIKKHIDACDMMIVFGASAITDRRDVIP
;
A
#
# COMPACT_ATOMS: atom_id res chain seq x y z
N PRO A 1 -7.66 -14.39 -39.81
CA PRO A 1 -6.40 -13.65 -39.82
C PRO A 1 -6.57 -12.41 -38.96
N GLY A 2 -5.77 -12.28 -37.90
CA GLY A 2 -5.83 -11.16 -36.97
C GLY A 2 -6.42 -11.48 -35.59
N ASP A 3 -6.75 -12.73 -35.30
CA ASP A 3 -7.12 -13.17 -33.97
C ASP A 3 -5.90 -13.80 -33.25
N ILE A 4 -5.80 -13.54 -31.96
CA ILE A 4 -4.80 -14.14 -31.05
C ILE A 4 -5.50 -14.96 -29.99
N SER A 5 -4.77 -15.93 -29.40
CA SER A 5 -5.33 -16.79 -28.35
C SER A 5 -5.64 -16.00 -27.07
N GLU A 6 -6.53 -16.54 -26.27
CA GLU A 6 -6.87 -15.97 -24.95
C GLU A 6 -5.65 -15.78 -24.06
N ASP A 7 -4.73 -16.76 -24.05
CA ASP A 7 -3.51 -16.70 -23.24
C ASP A 7 -2.54 -15.62 -23.73
N GLU A 8 -2.34 -15.52 -25.05
CA GLU A 8 -1.52 -14.46 -25.62
C GLU A 8 -2.10 -13.08 -25.35
N ALA A 9 -3.43 -12.93 -25.49
CA ALA A 9 -4.10 -11.68 -25.19
C ALA A 9 -3.97 -11.28 -23.71
N ALA A 10 -4.21 -12.22 -22.79
CA ALA A 10 -4.08 -11.98 -21.35
C ALA A 10 -2.63 -11.61 -20.98
N ALA A 11 -1.64 -12.31 -21.52
CA ALA A 11 -0.22 -12.02 -21.27
C ALA A 11 0.18 -10.62 -21.80
N ARG A 12 -0.27 -10.24 -23.02
CA ARG A 12 0.03 -8.93 -23.60
C ARG A 12 -0.56 -7.78 -22.78
N VAL A 13 -1.82 -7.89 -22.35
CA VAL A 13 -2.47 -6.88 -21.52
C VAL A 13 -1.77 -6.79 -20.17
N ALA A 14 -1.61 -7.92 -19.47
CA ALA A 14 -0.96 -7.96 -18.16
C ALA A 14 0.46 -7.40 -18.19
N GLY A 15 1.27 -7.77 -19.20
CA GLY A 15 2.62 -7.25 -19.36
C GLY A 15 2.67 -5.74 -19.63
N ALA A 16 1.71 -5.23 -20.41
CA ALA A 16 1.66 -3.81 -20.76
C ALA A 16 1.30 -2.90 -19.58
N ILE A 17 0.37 -3.36 -18.70
CA ILE A 17 -0.09 -2.57 -17.56
C ILE A 17 0.82 -2.68 -16.34
N SER A 18 1.55 -3.79 -16.20
CA SER A 18 2.38 -4.08 -15.04
C SER A 18 3.63 -3.21 -15.00
N GLY A 19 3.84 -2.55 -13.88
CA GLY A 19 4.97 -1.67 -13.60
C GLY A 19 5.87 -2.19 -12.49
N ALA A 20 6.54 -1.28 -11.80
CA ALA A 20 7.53 -1.61 -10.78
C ALA A 20 6.96 -2.50 -9.68
N HIS A 21 7.72 -3.54 -9.30
CA HIS A 21 7.40 -4.49 -8.24
C HIS A 21 6.09 -5.27 -8.46
N VAL A 22 5.75 -5.52 -9.72
CA VAL A 22 4.66 -6.41 -10.12
C VAL A 22 5.23 -7.55 -10.95
N ARG A 23 4.96 -8.78 -10.55
CA ARG A 23 5.24 -9.99 -11.29
C ARG A 23 3.97 -10.47 -11.98
N VAL A 24 4.09 -10.82 -13.24
CA VAL A 24 3.02 -11.44 -14.03
C VAL A 24 3.34 -12.94 -14.14
N ASP A 25 2.39 -13.78 -13.78
CA ASP A 25 2.50 -15.23 -14.04
C ASP A 25 2.17 -15.55 -15.50
N ASP A 26 2.65 -16.70 -15.96
CA ASP A 26 2.31 -17.22 -17.28
C ASP A 26 0.79 -17.32 -17.43
N ALA A 27 0.31 -16.86 -18.56
CA ALA A 27 -1.12 -16.91 -18.83
C ALA A 27 -1.58 -18.35 -19.06
N PHE A 28 -2.74 -18.69 -18.48
CA PHE A 28 -3.35 -19.99 -18.62
C PHE A 28 -4.88 -19.87 -18.63
N THR A 29 -5.53 -20.50 -19.60
CA THR A 29 -7.00 -20.47 -19.79
C THR A 29 -7.56 -19.05 -19.78
N GLY A 30 -6.96 -18.16 -20.57
CA GLY A 30 -7.35 -16.77 -20.72
C GLY A 30 -7.11 -15.90 -19.49
N ARG A 31 -6.24 -16.31 -18.55
CA ARG A 31 -6.00 -15.57 -17.32
C ARG A 31 -4.52 -15.37 -17.05
N ALA A 32 -4.14 -14.12 -16.76
CA ALA A 32 -2.81 -13.77 -16.26
C ALA A 32 -2.94 -13.12 -14.88
N ASN A 33 -2.33 -13.71 -13.86
CA ASN A 33 -2.36 -13.21 -12.50
C ASN A 33 -1.18 -12.28 -12.22
N LEU A 34 -1.42 -11.27 -11.41
CA LEU A 34 -0.47 -10.21 -11.04
C LEU A 34 -0.17 -10.33 -9.55
N PHE A 35 1.11 -10.35 -9.20
CA PHE A 35 1.57 -10.52 -7.82
C PHE A 35 2.50 -9.39 -7.40
N ALA A 36 2.42 -8.97 -6.15
CA ALA A 36 3.37 -8.06 -5.54
C ALA A 36 4.74 -8.74 -5.41
N GLN A 37 5.83 -8.02 -5.68
CA GLN A 37 7.22 -8.46 -5.49
C GLN A 37 7.90 -7.79 -4.28
N CYS A 38 7.15 -7.10 -3.46
CA CYS A 38 7.63 -6.52 -2.20
C CYS A 38 6.46 -6.11 -1.32
N ASN A 39 6.76 -5.90 -0.03
CA ASN A 39 5.82 -5.24 0.87
C ASN A 39 5.69 -3.76 0.49
N GLY A 40 4.47 -3.27 0.37
CA GLY A 40 4.24 -1.89 -0.06
C GLY A 40 2.77 -1.52 -0.16
N VAL A 41 2.50 -0.54 -0.99
CA VAL A 41 1.15 -0.03 -1.27
C VAL A 41 0.85 -0.21 -2.75
N LEU A 42 -0.28 -0.85 -3.05
CA LEU A 42 -0.74 -1.01 -4.43
C LEU A 42 -1.19 0.34 -5.01
N VAL A 43 -0.64 0.68 -6.16
CA VAL A 43 -1.09 1.80 -6.99
C VAL A 43 -1.80 1.22 -8.21
N ALA A 44 -3.12 1.27 -8.18
CA ALA A 44 -4.04 0.84 -9.23
C ALA A 44 -5.18 1.85 -9.31
N GLU A 45 -4.96 2.93 -10.05
CA GLU A 45 -5.94 4.03 -10.16
C GLU A 45 -7.29 3.51 -10.68
N PRO A 46 -8.40 3.67 -9.94
CA PRO A 46 -9.70 3.12 -10.34
C PRO A 46 -10.14 3.58 -11.73
N ALA A 47 -9.94 4.85 -12.04
CA ALA A 47 -10.32 5.39 -13.36
C ALA A 47 -9.57 4.70 -14.53
N LEU A 48 -8.33 4.23 -14.31
CA LEU A 48 -7.57 3.50 -15.33
C LEU A 48 -8.05 2.06 -15.46
N VAL A 49 -8.41 1.42 -14.34
CA VAL A 49 -9.01 0.07 -14.35
C VAL A 49 -10.36 0.11 -15.07
N ASP A 50 -11.19 1.10 -14.76
CA ASP A 50 -12.49 1.30 -15.39
C ASP A 50 -12.34 1.60 -16.89
N ALA A 51 -11.38 2.43 -17.30
CA ALA A 51 -11.11 2.75 -18.70
C ALA A 51 -10.70 1.51 -19.50
N LEU A 52 -9.87 0.62 -18.94
CA LEU A 52 -9.52 -0.64 -19.57
C LEU A 52 -10.75 -1.54 -19.72
N ASN A 53 -11.52 -1.70 -18.64
CA ASN A 53 -12.71 -2.56 -18.62
C ASN A 53 -13.85 -2.03 -19.51
N ALA A 54 -13.85 -0.73 -19.83
CA ALA A 54 -14.84 -0.12 -20.74
C ALA A 54 -14.51 -0.32 -22.23
N VAL A 55 -13.31 -0.83 -22.57
CA VAL A 55 -12.92 -1.06 -23.97
C VAL A 55 -13.75 -2.17 -24.59
N ASP A 56 -13.83 -3.31 -23.91
CA ASP A 56 -14.60 -4.47 -24.36
C ASP A 56 -14.82 -5.44 -23.21
N GLU A 57 -16.02 -6.05 -23.14
CA GLU A 57 -16.38 -7.03 -22.11
C GLU A 57 -15.59 -8.34 -22.17
N GLN A 58 -14.93 -8.61 -23.31
CA GLN A 58 -14.12 -9.81 -23.51
C GLN A 58 -12.76 -9.75 -22.76
N VAL A 59 -12.27 -8.55 -22.43
CA VAL A 59 -11.00 -8.33 -21.73
C VAL A 59 -11.25 -7.54 -20.46
N THR A 60 -10.98 -8.15 -19.32
CA THR A 60 -11.23 -7.53 -18.01
C THR A 60 -10.00 -7.53 -17.12
N LEU A 61 -9.87 -6.47 -16.33
CA LEU A 61 -8.87 -6.34 -15.27
C LEU A 61 -9.59 -6.20 -13.92
N ALA A 62 -9.29 -7.08 -12.98
CA ALA A 62 -9.68 -6.93 -11.58
C ALA A 62 -8.45 -6.73 -10.71
N THR A 63 -8.52 -5.80 -9.75
CA THR A 63 -7.42 -5.51 -8.82
C THR A 63 -7.91 -5.43 -7.39
N LEU A 64 -6.99 -5.58 -6.43
CA LEU A 64 -7.23 -5.12 -5.07
C LEU A 64 -7.44 -3.60 -5.07
N PRO A 65 -8.09 -3.04 -4.02
CA PRO A 65 -8.34 -1.60 -3.94
C PRO A 65 -7.07 -0.77 -4.05
N HIS A 66 -7.16 0.38 -4.73
CA HIS A 66 -6.12 1.40 -4.74
C HIS A 66 -5.67 1.77 -3.32
N HIS A 67 -4.36 1.95 -3.13
CA HIS A 67 -3.72 2.21 -1.84
C HIS A 67 -3.83 1.10 -0.79
N ARG A 68 -4.26 -0.10 -1.18
CA ARG A 68 -4.21 -1.24 -0.27
C ARG A 68 -2.75 -1.58 0.07
N ALA A 69 -2.50 -1.82 1.35
CA ALA A 69 -1.26 -2.43 1.81
C ALA A 69 -1.18 -3.88 1.32
N VAL A 70 -0.06 -4.25 0.72
CA VAL A 70 0.19 -5.59 0.18
C VAL A 70 1.52 -6.14 0.68
N VAL A 71 1.64 -7.46 0.69
CA VAL A 71 2.86 -8.16 1.06
C VAL A 71 3.47 -8.85 -0.15
N ASP A 72 4.76 -9.15 -0.09
CA ASP A 72 5.45 -9.91 -1.13
C ASP A 72 4.75 -11.24 -1.40
N GLY A 73 4.54 -11.56 -2.69
CA GLY A 73 3.83 -12.75 -3.14
C GLY A 73 2.30 -12.67 -3.07
N GLU A 74 1.70 -11.58 -2.58
CA GLU A 74 0.24 -11.41 -2.58
C GLU A 74 -0.28 -11.18 -4.01
N MET A 75 -1.37 -11.87 -4.38
CA MET A 75 -2.05 -11.62 -5.65
C MET A 75 -2.78 -10.28 -5.59
N ILE A 76 -2.40 -9.35 -6.46
CA ILE A 76 -2.88 -7.96 -6.48
C ILE A 76 -3.87 -7.67 -7.60
N GLY A 77 -3.97 -8.56 -8.56
CA GLY A 77 -4.91 -8.42 -9.67
C GLY A 77 -4.86 -9.61 -10.62
N THR A 78 -5.77 -9.59 -11.58
CA THR A 78 -5.85 -10.59 -12.65
C THR A 78 -6.42 -9.95 -13.91
N VAL A 79 -5.80 -10.23 -15.04
CA VAL A 79 -6.37 -10.00 -16.37
C VAL A 79 -7.08 -11.26 -16.78
N LYS A 80 -8.30 -11.13 -17.30
CA LYS A 80 -9.09 -12.25 -17.84
C LYS A 80 -9.57 -11.92 -19.24
N VAL A 81 -9.37 -12.86 -20.16
CA VAL A 81 -9.92 -12.89 -21.50
C VAL A 81 -10.94 -14.02 -21.56
N ILE A 82 -12.17 -13.73 -22.01
CA ILE A 82 -13.30 -14.68 -21.90
C ILE A 82 -13.36 -15.64 -23.10
N PRO A 83 -13.29 -15.18 -24.37
CA PRO A 83 -13.34 -16.07 -25.51
C PRO A 83 -11.99 -16.72 -25.79
N PHE A 84 -11.98 -17.91 -26.42
CA PHE A 84 -10.74 -18.65 -26.75
C PHE A 84 -9.80 -17.90 -27.71
N ALA A 85 -10.32 -16.93 -28.47
CA ALA A 85 -9.56 -16.04 -29.31
C ALA A 85 -10.23 -14.67 -29.40
N VAL A 86 -9.42 -13.62 -29.47
CA VAL A 86 -9.87 -12.23 -29.59
C VAL A 86 -9.13 -11.54 -30.72
N ALA A 87 -9.79 -10.56 -31.32
CA ALA A 87 -9.18 -9.77 -32.37
C ALA A 87 -7.99 -8.95 -31.83
N GLU A 88 -6.85 -9.00 -32.49
CA GLU A 88 -5.63 -8.33 -32.06
C GLU A 88 -5.81 -6.82 -31.84
N HIS A 89 -6.65 -6.15 -32.66
CA HIS A 89 -6.93 -4.73 -32.49
C HIS A 89 -7.67 -4.41 -31.17
N MET A 90 -8.47 -5.33 -30.64
CA MET A 90 -9.14 -5.18 -29.35
C MET A 90 -8.12 -5.16 -28.21
N VAL A 91 -7.18 -6.09 -28.25
CA VAL A 91 -6.07 -6.11 -27.28
C VAL A 91 -5.23 -4.84 -27.35
N ALA A 92 -4.96 -4.35 -28.56
CA ALA A 92 -4.25 -3.09 -28.76
C ALA A 92 -5.02 -1.90 -28.17
N HIS A 93 -6.34 -1.85 -28.29
CA HIS A 93 -7.19 -0.83 -27.67
C HIS A 93 -7.17 -0.93 -26.13
N ALA A 94 -7.30 -2.14 -25.58
CA ALA A 94 -7.23 -2.35 -24.13
C ALA A 94 -5.88 -1.88 -23.56
N VAL A 95 -4.79 -2.22 -24.22
CA VAL A 95 -3.43 -1.75 -23.85
C VAL A 95 -3.31 -0.23 -23.97
N ALA A 96 -3.92 0.39 -24.98
CA ALA A 96 -3.86 1.84 -25.17
C ALA A 96 -4.71 2.62 -24.15
N ALA A 97 -5.78 2.01 -23.61
CA ALA A 97 -6.63 2.62 -22.60
C ALA A 97 -5.96 2.71 -21.22
N PHE A 98 -4.91 1.92 -20.99
CA PHE A 98 -4.19 1.93 -19.73
C PHE A 98 -2.76 2.43 -19.95
N PRO A 99 -2.27 3.44 -19.20
CA PRO A 99 -0.89 3.89 -19.28
C PRO A 99 0.07 2.73 -18.97
N ARG A 100 1.07 2.54 -19.82
CA ARG A 100 2.04 1.47 -19.63
C ARG A 100 2.68 1.53 -18.25
N HIS A 101 2.77 0.37 -17.60
CA HIS A 101 3.41 0.21 -16.28
C HIS A 101 2.78 1.04 -15.16
N ALA A 102 1.51 1.47 -15.29
CA ALA A 102 0.84 2.29 -14.27
C ALA A 102 0.35 1.48 -13.07
N LEU A 103 0.08 0.17 -13.24
CA LEU A 103 -0.23 -0.72 -12.12
C LEU A 103 1.08 -1.17 -11.46
N ARG A 104 1.34 -0.72 -10.23
CA ARG A 104 2.62 -0.95 -9.56
C ARG A 104 2.46 -1.08 -8.04
N VAL A 105 3.45 -1.65 -7.38
CA VAL A 105 3.57 -1.59 -5.93
C VAL A 105 4.61 -0.54 -5.56
N ALA A 106 4.22 0.42 -4.71
CA ALA A 106 5.14 1.38 -4.11
C ALA A 106 5.72 0.74 -2.83
N PRO A 107 7.02 0.39 -2.81
CA PRO A 107 7.60 -0.29 -1.66
C PRO A 107 7.61 0.61 -0.43
N TYR A 108 7.42 0.02 0.74
CA TYR A 108 7.64 0.75 1.98
C TYR A 108 9.11 1.17 2.09
N GLN A 109 9.30 2.34 2.68
CA GLN A 109 10.63 2.81 3.04
C GLN A 109 10.83 2.63 4.54
N PRO A 110 11.85 1.88 4.97
CA PRO A 110 12.17 1.74 6.39
C PRO A 110 12.36 3.10 7.05
N LYS A 111 11.79 3.28 8.24
CA LYS A 111 11.88 4.52 9.02
C LYS A 111 12.36 4.22 10.43
N ARG A 112 13.21 5.11 10.95
CA ARG A 112 13.55 5.17 12.36
C ARG A 112 12.48 5.99 13.06
N ILE A 113 11.71 5.37 13.95
CA ILE A 113 10.53 5.99 14.56
C ILE A 113 10.82 6.28 16.03
N ALA A 114 10.68 7.54 16.44
CA ALA A 114 10.64 7.90 17.85
C ALA A 114 9.16 7.92 18.30
N VAL A 115 8.88 7.27 19.42
CA VAL A 115 7.56 7.25 20.03
C VAL A 115 7.59 8.05 21.33
N ILE A 116 6.68 9.00 21.45
CA ILE A 116 6.49 9.76 22.69
C ILE A 116 5.09 9.46 23.21
N SER A 117 4.99 8.95 24.44
CA SER A 117 3.73 8.69 25.11
C SER A 117 3.52 9.70 26.23
N THR A 118 2.50 10.54 26.16
CA THR A 118 2.15 11.41 27.28
C THR A 118 1.32 10.64 28.30
N LEU A 119 1.57 10.89 29.57
CA LEU A 119 0.98 10.16 30.69
C LEU A 119 0.15 11.09 31.60
N LEU A 120 -1.04 10.66 31.93
CA LEU A 120 -1.84 11.23 33.01
C LEU A 120 -1.67 10.40 34.29
N PRO A 121 -1.83 11.01 35.49
CA PRO A 121 -1.86 10.26 36.74
C PRO A 121 -2.88 9.11 36.69
N GLY A 122 -2.43 7.90 37.07
CA GLY A 122 -3.28 6.71 37.05
C GLY A 122 -3.32 5.92 35.76
N LEU A 123 -2.68 6.37 34.67
CA LEU A 123 -2.55 5.58 33.44
C LEU A 123 -1.66 4.35 33.72
N LYS A 124 -2.21 3.16 33.47
CA LYS A 124 -1.49 1.91 33.71
C LYS A 124 -0.34 1.72 32.71
N PRO A 125 0.89 1.43 33.14
CA PRO A 125 2.03 1.18 32.25
C PRO A 125 1.74 0.14 31.16
N ALA A 126 1.01 -0.92 31.52
CA ALA A 126 0.60 -1.97 30.58
C ALA A 126 -0.18 -1.45 29.36
N THR A 127 -0.87 -0.31 29.46
CA THR A 127 -1.58 0.31 28.34
C THR A 127 -0.59 0.84 27.30
N VAL A 128 0.45 1.53 27.76
CA VAL A 128 1.52 2.07 26.87
C VAL A 128 2.28 0.91 26.23
N GLU A 129 2.66 -0.11 27.01
CA GLU A 129 3.37 -1.29 26.53
C GLU A 129 2.58 -2.03 25.44
N LYS A 130 1.27 -2.20 25.65
CA LYS A 130 0.38 -2.80 24.64
C LYS A 130 0.34 -1.95 23.36
N THR A 131 0.28 -0.63 23.48
CA THR A 131 0.26 0.29 22.33
C THR A 131 1.55 0.17 21.52
N LEU A 132 2.71 0.17 22.20
CA LEU A 132 4.01 0.01 21.56
C LEU A 132 4.18 -1.33 20.87
N ARG A 133 3.73 -2.42 21.51
CA ARG A 133 3.77 -3.75 20.90
C ARG A 133 2.93 -3.80 19.62
N VAL A 134 1.67 -3.35 19.69
CA VAL A 134 0.77 -3.33 18.51
C VAL A 134 1.33 -2.42 17.41
N MET A 135 1.95 -1.30 17.78
CA MET A 135 2.63 -0.43 16.81
C MET A 135 3.81 -1.15 16.15
N GLY A 136 4.66 -1.82 16.94
CA GLY A 136 5.77 -2.61 16.42
C GLY A 136 5.31 -3.65 15.39
N GLU A 137 4.24 -4.38 15.71
CA GLU A 137 3.63 -5.35 14.78
C GLU A 137 3.14 -4.70 13.47
N ARG A 138 2.57 -3.49 13.54
CA ARG A 138 2.06 -2.75 12.36
C ARG A 138 3.15 -2.21 11.46
N ILE A 139 4.29 -1.80 12.02
CA ILE A 139 5.39 -1.22 11.24
C ILE A 139 6.39 -2.28 10.74
N ALA A 140 6.35 -3.50 11.28
CA ALA A 140 7.26 -4.59 10.91
C ALA A 140 7.25 -4.90 9.40
N PRO A 141 6.11 -4.95 8.69
CA PRO A 141 6.10 -5.18 7.24
C PRO A 141 6.85 -4.12 6.42
N ALA A 142 6.99 -2.89 6.97
CA ALA A 142 7.75 -1.81 6.36
C ALA A 142 9.26 -1.85 6.72
N HIS A 143 9.70 -2.86 7.48
CA HIS A 143 11.06 -2.91 8.07
C HIS A 143 11.42 -1.65 8.86
N ALA A 144 10.41 -0.91 9.36
CA ALA A 144 10.59 0.24 10.22
C ALA A 144 10.82 -0.20 11.67
N GLY A 145 11.53 0.60 12.44
CA GLY A 145 11.88 0.30 13.83
C GLY A 145 11.63 1.45 14.78
N ILE A 146 11.19 1.13 16.01
CA ILE A 146 11.12 2.09 17.11
C ILE A 146 12.54 2.27 17.66
N VAL A 147 13.13 3.46 17.47
CA VAL A 147 14.48 3.80 17.92
C VAL A 147 14.50 4.55 19.26
N ALA A 148 13.34 5.09 19.68
CA ALA A 148 13.15 5.72 20.98
C ALA A 148 11.72 5.53 21.47
N ASP A 149 11.57 5.19 22.76
CA ASP A 149 10.32 5.19 23.51
C ASP A 149 10.49 6.15 24.69
N GLU A 150 9.84 7.31 24.64
CA GLU A 150 9.89 8.29 25.71
C GLU A 150 8.50 8.52 26.30
N ARG A 151 8.46 8.50 27.63
CA ARG A 151 7.23 8.68 28.39
C ARG A 151 7.33 9.95 29.21
N VAL A 152 6.40 10.90 28.97
CA VAL A 152 6.43 12.23 29.60
C VAL A 152 5.09 12.57 30.24
N ALA A 153 5.08 13.52 31.16
CA ALA A 153 3.82 14.07 31.68
C ALA A 153 2.98 14.65 30.52
N HIS A 154 1.65 14.56 30.66
CA HIS A 154 0.72 15.15 29.68
C HIS A 154 0.69 16.69 29.85
N GLU A 155 1.83 17.31 29.55
CA GLU A 155 2.08 18.74 29.68
C GLU A 155 2.84 19.24 28.45
N GLN A 156 2.50 20.42 27.97
CA GLN A 156 3.07 21.01 26.76
C GLN A 156 4.61 21.13 26.85
N ALA A 157 5.12 21.62 27.99
CA ALA A 157 6.57 21.79 28.16
C ALA A 157 7.35 20.47 28.11
N ALA A 158 6.82 19.42 28.74
CA ALA A 158 7.41 18.09 28.75
C ALA A 158 7.40 17.46 27.34
N LEU A 159 6.28 17.61 26.61
CA LEU A 159 6.18 17.14 25.22
C LEU A 159 7.16 17.87 24.31
N ILE A 160 7.24 19.21 24.40
CA ILE A 160 8.18 19.99 23.59
C ILE A 160 9.63 19.58 23.85
N ALA A 161 10.01 19.33 25.10
CA ALA A 161 11.35 18.88 25.46
C ALA A 161 11.68 17.51 24.83
N ALA A 162 10.74 16.57 24.89
CA ALA A 162 10.88 15.25 24.29
C ALA A 162 10.98 15.34 22.75
N ILE A 163 10.16 16.14 22.10
CA ILE A 163 10.24 16.37 20.65
C ILE A 163 11.62 16.90 20.27
N LYS A 164 12.11 17.95 20.94
CA LYS A 164 13.43 18.55 20.67
C LYS A 164 14.58 17.55 20.86
N LYS A 165 14.45 16.64 21.80
CA LYS A 165 15.47 15.62 22.09
C LYS A 165 15.62 14.61 20.95
N HIS A 166 14.53 14.28 20.24
CA HIS A 166 14.50 13.18 19.26
C HIS A 166 14.39 13.63 17.81
N ILE A 167 14.13 14.92 17.53
CA ILE A 167 13.80 15.40 16.19
C ILE A 167 14.90 15.12 15.16
N ASP A 168 16.17 15.18 15.58
CA ASP A 168 17.33 14.92 14.70
C ASP A 168 17.76 13.45 14.68
N ALA A 169 17.18 12.62 15.58
CA ALA A 169 17.57 11.22 15.75
C ALA A 169 16.64 10.22 15.06
N CYS A 170 15.51 10.68 14.51
CA CYS A 170 14.51 9.83 13.87
C CYS A 170 14.05 10.41 12.52
N ASP A 171 13.42 9.53 11.70
CA ASP A 171 12.85 9.92 10.41
C ASP A 171 11.36 10.26 10.53
N MET A 172 10.73 9.77 11.60
CA MET A 172 9.33 9.97 11.92
C MET A 172 9.13 9.98 13.43
N MET A 173 8.24 10.83 13.90
CA MET A 173 7.85 10.90 15.30
C MET A 173 6.35 10.61 15.44
N ILE A 174 5.99 9.73 16.37
CA ILE A 174 4.60 9.41 16.70
C ILE A 174 4.36 9.77 18.15
N VAL A 175 3.34 10.60 18.38
CA VAL A 175 2.94 11.02 19.72
C VAL A 175 1.61 10.40 20.10
N PHE A 176 1.59 9.66 21.21
CA PHE A 176 0.37 9.14 21.80
C PHE A 176 -0.07 10.04 22.95
N GLY A 177 -1.24 10.68 22.78
CA GLY A 177 -1.88 11.45 23.83
C GLY A 177 -2.51 10.57 24.91
N ALA A 178 -2.41 11.00 26.17
CA ALA A 178 -3.03 10.31 27.30
C ALA A 178 -4.54 10.53 27.37
N SER A 179 -5.08 11.52 26.67
CA SER A 179 -6.50 11.84 26.58
C SER A 179 -6.95 12.01 25.14
N ALA A 180 -8.27 11.97 24.90
CA ALA A 180 -8.83 12.35 23.62
C ALA A 180 -8.64 13.84 23.37
N ILE A 181 -8.31 14.18 22.14
CA ILE A 181 -8.20 15.59 21.70
C ILE A 181 -9.60 16.18 21.68
N THR A 182 -9.82 17.25 22.43
CA THR A 182 -11.13 17.91 22.54
C THR A 182 -11.17 19.26 21.88
N ASP A 183 -10.07 20.02 21.93
CA ASP A 183 -9.96 21.33 21.27
C ASP A 183 -8.49 21.72 21.00
N ARG A 184 -8.29 22.91 20.40
CA ARG A 184 -6.96 23.42 20.04
C ARG A 184 -6.07 23.80 21.22
N ARG A 185 -6.59 23.80 22.43
CA ARG A 185 -5.84 24.09 23.67
C ARG A 185 -5.36 22.83 24.36
N ASP A 186 -5.65 21.66 23.80
CA ASP A 186 -5.11 20.40 24.29
C ASP A 186 -3.57 20.38 24.15
N VAL A 187 -2.92 19.54 24.93
CA VAL A 187 -1.46 19.34 24.89
C VAL A 187 -1.00 18.89 23.51
N ILE A 188 -1.86 18.12 22.84
CA ILE A 188 -1.67 17.67 21.45
C ILE A 188 -2.87 18.21 20.65
N PRO A 189 -2.71 19.30 19.89
CA PRO A 189 -3.78 19.93 19.14
C PRO A 189 -4.20 19.12 17.89
#